data_9a807ffed7c0834b6a24a945e6ef1a76
#
_entry.id   9a807ffed7c0834b6a24a945e6ef1a76
#
_cell.length_a   1.000
_cell.length_b   1.000
_cell.length_c   1.000
_cell.angle_alpha   90.00
_cell.angle_beta   90.00
_cell.angle_gamma   90.00
#
_symmetry.space_group_name_H-M   'P 1'
#
loop_
_entity.id
_entity.type
_entity.pdbx_description
1 polymer ?
#
loop_
_entity_poly.entity_id
_entity_poly.type
_entity_poly.pdbx_seq_one_letter_code
_entity_poly.pdbx_strand_id
1 'polypeptide(L)'
;CRLYDQNAVITEDTPLKFSYCDDHAAYVVSNNEKAEMLNYYNKRYAMRNIWLRIPSVYGVGPHGTFAKDGVVQKSGLQIFMEKATVGEKIVVFGNPSTPKDVLYVKDMAIAIADALESSDGVGLYNVSYDNNFSIFDLAKATAEAFAGPDGESEVVSDPSISNNGGFPRMSNERIKTDLGFTPKYGDPYRMMKDYHNELERGDYVGLFA
;
A
#
# COMPACT_ATOMS: atom_id res chain seq x y z
N CYS A 1 4.71 -14.86 0.87
CA CYS A 1 4.02 -16.03 0.32
C CYS A 1 2.95 -15.62 -0.68
N ARG A 2 3.06 -16.10 -1.93
CA ARG A 2 2.11 -15.77 -3.01
C ARG A 2 0.98 -16.81 -3.03
N LEU A 3 -0.02 -16.61 -2.20
CA LEU A 3 -1.14 -17.54 -2.09
C LEU A 3 -2.19 -17.36 -3.18
N TYR A 4 -2.22 -16.20 -3.83
CA TYR A 4 -3.15 -15.89 -4.92
C TYR A 4 -2.40 -15.68 -6.23
N ASP A 5 -3.05 -15.98 -7.36
CA ASP A 5 -2.55 -15.63 -8.67
C ASP A 5 -2.34 -14.12 -8.78
N GLN A 6 -1.24 -13.69 -9.42
CA GLN A 6 -0.93 -12.26 -9.58
C GLN A 6 -1.96 -11.52 -10.45
N ASN A 7 -2.66 -12.25 -11.33
CA ASN A 7 -3.70 -11.70 -12.17
C ASN A 7 -5.10 -11.80 -11.52
N ALA A 8 -5.20 -12.37 -10.30
CA ALA A 8 -6.47 -12.45 -9.61
C ALA A 8 -6.96 -11.07 -9.17
N VAL A 9 -8.27 -10.92 -9.13
CA VAL A 9 -8.93 -9.80 -8.46
C VAL A 9 -9.41 -10.28 -7.11
N ILE A 10 -8.90 -9.69 -6.05
CA ILE A 10 -9.28 -10.03 -4.68
C ILE A 10 -10.48 -9.16 -4.28
N THR A 11 -11.61 -9.81 -4.08
CA THR A 11 -12.80 -9.19 -3.50
C THR A 11 -12.90 -9.54 -2.01
N GLU A 12 -13.85 -8.96 -1.32
CA GLU A 12 -14.14 -9.27 0.08
C GLU A 12 -14.63 -10.72 0.27
N ASP A 13 -15.21 -11.30 -0.78
CA ASP A 13 -15.72 -12.68 -0.78
C ASP A 13 -14.70 -13.71 -1.29
N THR A 14 -13.49 -13.26 -1.65
CA THR A 14 -12.41 -14.14 -2.08
C THR A 14 -11.99 -15.07 -0.93
N PRO A 15 -12.01 -16.40 -1.12
CA PRO A 15 -11.66 -17.35 -0.06
C PRO A 15 -10.26 -17.08 0.49
N LEU A 16 -10.14 -17.12 1.82
CA LEU A 16 -8.86 -16.96 2.49
C LEU A 16 -7.95 -18.15 2.18
N LYS A 17 -6.69 -17.87 1.90
CA LYS A 17 -5.65 -18.87 1.74
C LYS A 17 -4.57 -18.66 2.79
N PHE A 18 -4.03 -19.75 3.31
CA PHE A 18 -3.04 -19.74 4.37
C PHE A 18 -1.77 -20.46 3.92
N SER A 19 -0.63 -19.98 4.36
CA SER A 19 0.62 -20.72 4.41
C SER A 19 1.01 -20.84 5.87
N TYR A 20 1.39 -22.05 6.28
CA TYR A 20 1.84 -22.32 7.64
C TYR A 20 3.37 -22.41 7.75
N CYS A 21 4.08 -22.17 6.64
CA CYS A 21 5.51 -22.45 6.50
C CYS A 21 6.36 -21.21 6.28
N ASP A 22 5.80 -20.01 6.39
CA ASP A 22 6.56 -18.77 6.23
C ASP A 22 6.57 -17.92 7.52
N ASP A 23 7.51 -16.98 7.56
CA ASP A 23 7.74 -16.11 8.73
C ASP A 23 6.54 -15.22 9.09
N HIS A 24 5.59 -15.06 8.15
CA HIS A 24 4.40 -14.25 8.33
C HIS A 24 3.15 -15.06 8.64
N ALA A 25 3.25 -16.39 8.75
CA ALA A 25 2.09 -17.26 8.96
C ALA A 25 1.25 -16.86 10.18
N ALA A 26 1.88 -16.66 11.32
CA ALA A 26 1.19 -16.25 12.56
C ALA A 26 0.48 -14.89 12.39
N TYR A 27 1.12 -13.92 11.74
CA TYR A 27 0.54 -12.62 11.44
C TYR A 27 -0.69 -12.74 10.54
N VAL A 28 -0.59 -13.53 9.46
CA VAL A 28 -1.70 -13.72 8.51
C VAL A 28 -2.88 -14.42 9.17
N VAL A 29 -2.62 -15.50 9.90
CA VAL A 29 -3.67 -16.27 10.61
C VAL A 29 -4.38 -15.38 11.62
N SER A 30 -3.63 -14.67 12.49
CA SER A 30 -4.22 -13.82 13.53
C SER A 30 -5.05 -12.67 12.98
N ASN A 31 -4.66 -12.08 11.84
CA ASN A 31 -5.47 -11.02 11.23
C ASN A 31 -6.75 -11.57 10.57
N ASN A 32 -6.69 -12.74 9.97
CA ASN A 32 -7.89 -13.39 9.42
C ASN A 32 -8.87 -13.80 10.52
N GLU A 33 -8.38 -14.33 11.66
CA GLU A 33 -9.23 -14.65 12.82
C GLU A 33 -9.94 -13.41 13.38
N LYS A 34 -9.27 -12.24 13.44
CA LYS A 34 -9.91 -10.99 13.87
C LYS A 34 -11.07 -10.63 12.95
N ALA A 35 -10.90 -10.76 11.64
CA ALA A 35 -11.98 -10.47 10.68
C ALA A 35 -13.18 -11.40 10.88
N GLU A 36 -12.94 -12.70 11.08
CA GLU A 36 -14.01 -13.67 11.34
C GLU A 36 -14.71 -13.44 12.69
N MET A 37 -13.97 -13.06 13.73
CA MET A 37 -14.56 -12.67 15.02
C MET A 37 -15.47 -11.44 14.89
N LEU A 38 -15.06 -10.42 14.14
CA LEU A 38 -15.91 -9.26 13.88
C LEU A 38 -17.17 -9.63 13.11
N ASN A 39 -17.07 -10.49 12.11
CA ASN A 39 -18.22 -11.05 11.38
C ASN A 39 -19.17 -11.81 12.31
N TYR A 40 -18.64 -12.62 13.24
CA TYR A 40 -19.46 -13.31 14.24
C TYR A 40 -20.23 -12.31 15.10
N TYR A 41 -19.58 -11.27 15.64
CA TYR A 41 -20.22 -10.27 16.47
C TYR A 41 -21.29 -9.47 15.68
N ASN A 42 -21.00 -9.12 14.44
CA ASN A 42 -21.96 -8.47 13.56
C ASN A 42 -23.25 -9.30 13.39
N LYS A 43 -23.08 -10.60 13.09
CA LYS A 43 -24.20 -11.52 12.85
C LYS A 43 -24.96 -11.89 14.13
N ARG A 44 -24.23 -12.13 15.22
CA ARG A 44 -24.82 -12.68 16.46
C ARG A 44 -25.45 -11.61 17.34
N TYR A 45 -24.90 -10.41 17.35
CA TYR A 45 -25.28 -9.34 18.28
C TYR A 45 -25.74 -8.07 17.58
N ALA A 46 -25.94 -8.12 16.26
CA ALA A 46 -26.29 -6.96 15.42
C ALA A 46 -25.33 -5.77 15.63
N MET A 47 -24.06 -6.05 15.88
CA MET A 47 -23.02 -5.02 15.93
C MET A 47 -22.71 -4.54 14.51
N ARG A 48 -22.11 -3.37 14.42
CA ARG A 48 -21.75 -2.77 13.13
C ARG A 48 -20.23 -2.52 13.09
N ASN A 49 -19.49 -3.62 13.18
CA ASN A 49 -18.04 -3.54 13.02
C ASN A 49 -17.69 -3.47 11.53
N ILE A 50 -16.79 -2.56 11.21
CA ILE A 50 -16.17 -2.42 9.90
C ILE A 50 -14.71 -2.85 10.00
N TRP A 51 -14.26 -3.68 9.06
CA TRP A 51 -12.88 -4.07 8.90
C TRP A 51 -12.36 -3.57 7.56
N LEU A 52 -11.38 -2.67 7.59
CA LEU A 52 -10.72 -2.16 6.38
C LEU A 52 -9.49 -3.01 6.06
N ARG A 53 -9.52 -3.74 4.95
CA ARG A 53 -8.37 -4.50 4.43
C ARG A 53 -7.59 -3.61 3.47
N ILE A 54 -6.36 -3.28 3.85
CA ILE A 54 -5.51 -2.32 3.16
C ILE A 54 -4.26 -2.99 2.58
N PRO A 55 -3.72 -2.51 1.45
CA PRO A 55 -2.40 -2.88 0.94
C PRO A 55 -1.29 -2.20 1.76
N SER A 56 -0.07 -2.16 1.21
CA SER A 56 1.01 -1.35 1.79
C SER A 56 0.63 0.13 1.79
N VAL A 57 0.71 0.78 2.95
CA VAL A 57 0.40 2.21 3.08
C VAL A 57 1.69 3.02 2.95
N TYR A 58 1.65 4.07 2.11
CA TYR A 58 2.73 5.03 1.92
C TYR A 58 2.31 6.43 2.39
N GLY A 59 3.27 7.16 2.92
CA GLY A 59 3.08 8.52 3.43
C GLY A 59 4.25 8.93 4.32
N VAL A 60 4.28 10.20 4.73
CA VAL A 60 5.30 10.69 5.65
C VAL A 60 5.17 9.99 7.00
N GLY A 61 6.26 9.41 7.48
CA GLY A 61 6.29 8.66 8.73
C GLY A 61 7.57 7.83 8.91
N PRO A 62 7.70 7.08 10.01
CA PRO A 62 8.91 6.34 10.36
C PRO A 62 9.09 5.03 9.57
N HIS A 63 8.42 4.83 8.44
CA HIS A 63 8.36 3.56 7.71
C HIS A 63 9.39 3.41 6.58
N GLY A 64 10.37 4.30 6.50
CA GLY A 64 11.45 4.22 5.50
C GLY A 64 12.38 3.03 5.70
N THR A 65 12.40 2.45 6.91
CA THR A 65 13.26 1.30 7.27
C THR A 65 12.45 0.19 7.95
N PHE A 66 12.96 -1.03 7.89
CA PHE A 66 12.42 -2.19 8.60
C PHE A 66 13.55 -3.10 9.07
N ALA A 67 13.32 -3.87 10.13
CA ALA A 67 14.28 -4.87 10.60
C ALA A 67 13.97 -6.22 9.95
N LYS A 68 15.01 -6.86 9.39
CA LYS A 68 14.96 -8.22 8.89
C LYS A 68 16.21 -8.96 9.35
N ASP A 69 16.04 -10.12 9.98
CA ASP A 69 17.13 -10.94 10.52
C ASP A 69 18.10 -10.13 11.44
N GLY A 70 17.54 -9.20 12.23
CA GLY A 70 18.30 -8.32 13.12
C GLY A 70 19.05 -7.16 12.43
N VAL A 71 18.91 -7.03 11.11
CA VAL A 71 19.54 -5.96 10.32
C VAL A 71 18.49 -4.94 9.90
N VAL A 72 18.74 -3.65 10.14
CA VAL A 72 17.89 -2.56 9.65
C VAL A 72 18.16 -2.37 8.15
N GLN A 73 17.09 -2.46 7.37
CA GLN A 73 17.11 -2.28 5.92
C GLN A 73 16.18 -1.13 5.52
N LYS A 74 16.51 -0.45 4.43
CA LYS A 74 15.65 0.57 3.83
C LYS A 74 14.58 -0.07 2.95
N SER A 75 13.37 0.50 2.96
CA SER A 75 12.33 0.11 2.01
C SER A 75 12.72 0.52 0.59
N GLY A 76 12.18 -0.17 -0.41
CA GLY A 76 12.46 0.15 -1.82
C GLY A 76 12.07 1.60 -2.17
N LEU A 77 10.95 2.09 -1.64
CA LEU A 77 10.53 3.47 -1.85
C LEU A 77 11.51 4.47 -1.22
N GLN A 78 12.01 4.20 0.00
CA GLN A 78 13.01 5.04 0.65
C GLN A 78 14.29 5.14 -0.20
N ILE A 79 14.74 4.01 -0.77
CA ILE A 79 15.90 3.99 -1.67
C ILE A 79 15.62 4.84 -2.93
N PHE A 80 14.41 4.75 -3.50
CA PHE A 80 14.04 5.54 -4.68
C PHE A 80 14.07 7.05 -4.37
N MET A 81 13.49 7.47 -3.24
CA MET A 81 13.48 8.87 -2.82
C MET A 81 14.89 9.41 -2.59
N GLU A 82 15.75 8.70 -1.87
CA GLU A 82 17.13 9.11 -1.61
C GLU A 82 17.93 9.27 -2.91
N LYS A 83 17.79 8.31 -3.82
CA LYS A 83 18.46 8.38 -5.13
C LYS A 83 17.93 9.52 -5.99
N ALA A 84 16.60 9.73 -6.01
CA ALA A 84 15.99 10.82 -6.74
C ALA A 84 16.50 12.18 -6.27
N THR A 85 16.64 12.37 -4.95
CA THR A 85 17.09 13.64 -4.36
C THR A 85 18.52 14.03 -4.79
N VAL A 86 19.38 13.04 -5.08
CA VAL A 86 20.79 13.26 -5.49
C VAL A 86 21.04 12.97 -6.98
N GLY A 87 19.98 12.83 -7.78
CA GLY A 87 20.14 12.57 -9.22
C GLY A 87 20.73 11.20 -9.59
N GLU A 88 20.82 10.26 -8.61
CA GLU A 88 21.38 8.93 -8.89
C GLU A 88 20.39 8.06 -9.66
N LYS A 89 20.93 7.18 -10.52
CA LYS A 89 20.16 6.19 -11.28
C LYS A 89 19.35 5.28 -10.35
N ILE A 90 18.03 5.19 -10.61
CA ILE A 90 17.12 4.25 -9.94
C ILE A 90 17.01 2.97 -10.77
N VAL A 91 17.33 1.84 -10.16
CA VAL A 91 17.23 0.52 -10.80
C VAL A 91 16.06 -0.25 -10.19
N VAL A 92 15.07 -0.56 -11.01
CA VAL A 92 13.94 -1.42 -10.66
C VAL A 92 14.26 -2.86 -11.04
N PHE A 93 14.38 -3.74 -10.06
CA PHE A 93 14.70 -5.14 -10.28
C PHE A 93 13.49 -5.92 -10.79
N GLY A 94 13.73 -6.86 -11.71
CA GLY A 94 12.74 -7.76 -12.26
C GLY A 94 11.90 -7.14 -13.36
N ASN A 95 10.69 -7.69 -13.56
CA ASN A 95 9.77 -7.21 -14.58
C ASN A 95 9.25 -5.80 -14.23
N PRO A 96 9.50 -4.78 -15.07
CA PRO A 96 9.05 -3.40 -14.80
C PRO A 96 7.52 -3.27 -14.73
N SER A 97 6.80 -4.14 -15.41
CA SER A 97 5.32 -4.17 -15.39
C SER A 97 4.74 -4.90 -14.17
N THR A 98 5.57 -5.29 -13.19
CA THR A 98 5.08 -5.96 -11.98
C THR A 98 4.11 -5.04 -11.24
N PRO A 99 2.85 -5.47 -11.03
CA PRO A 99 1.86 -4.65 -10.34
C PRO A 99 2.27 -4.35 -8.90
N LYS A 100 1.98 -3.15 -8.45
CA LYS A 100 2.22 -2.72 -7.07
C LYS A 100 0.93 -2.16 -6.49
N ASP A 101 0.35 -2.87 -5.54
CA ASP A 101 -0.79 -2.36 -4.79
C ASP A 101 -0.27 -1.60 -3.57
N VAL A 102 -0.54 -0.30 -3.54
CA VAL A 102 -0.20 0.61 -2.45
C VAL A 102 -1.36 1.57 -2.22
N LEU A 103 -1.45 2.10 -1.03
CA LEU A 103 -2.43 3.09 -0.64
C LEU A 103 -1.72 4.30 -0.03
N TYR A 104 -2.10 5.51 -0.42
CA TYR A 104 -1.57 6.71 0.22
C TYR A 104 -2.27 6.94 1.55
N VAL A 105 -1.52 7.35 2.57
CA VAL A 105 -2.03 7.52 3.93
C VAL A 105 -3.22 8.48 4.02
N LYS A 106 -3.29 9.50 3.17
CA LYS A 106 -4.42 10.43 3.12
C LYS A 106 -5.70 9.77 2.60
N ASP A 107 -5.60 8.89 1.61
CA ASP A 107 -6.76 8.13 1.14
C ASP A 107 -7.18 7.07 2.16
N MET A 108 -6.24 6.50 2.92
CA MET A 108 -6.59 5.67 4.07
C MET A 108 -7.37 6.46 5.13
N ALA A 109 -6.95 7.69 5.42
CA ALA A 109 -7.67 8.56 6.35
C ALA A 109 -9.08 8.89 5.86
N ILE A 110 -9.26 9.14 4.56
CA ILE A 110 -10.59 9.31 3.94
C ILE A 110 -11.44 8.06 4.13
N ALA A 111 -10.92 6.87 3.83
CA ALA A 111 -11.64 5.62 4.00
C ALA A 111 -12.08 5.36 5.45
N ILE A 112 -11.25 5.74 6.43
CA ILE A 112 -11.59 5.66 7.85
C ILE A 112 -12.72 6.64 8.19
N ALA A 113 -12.65 7.88 7.70
CA ALA A 113 -13.70 8.89 7.92
C ALA A 113 -15.04 8.43 7.31
N ASP A 114 -15.04 7.99 6.05
CA ASP A 114 -16.22 7.47 5.37
C ASP A 114 -16.84 6.28 6.14
N ALA A 115 -15.99 5.39 6.66
CA ALA A 115 -16.44 4.26 7.47
C ALA A 115 -17.08 4.71 8.82
N LEU A 116 -16.55 5.73 9.45
CA LEU A 116 -17.08 6.29 10.71
C LEU A 116 -18.40 7.04 10.49
N GLU A 117 -18.54 7.73 9.37
CA GLU A 117 -19.74 8.51 9.03
C GLU A 117 -20.86 7.64 8.46
N SER A 118 -20.56 6.44 7.96
CA SER A 118 -21.56 5.56 7.38
C SER A 118 -22.60 5.10 8.41
N SER A 119 -23.89 5.24 8.05
CA SER A 119 -25.00 4.74 8.86
C SER A 119 -25.20 3.23 8.72
N ASP A 120 -24.80 2.64 7.60
CA ASP A 120 -25.18 1.27 7.22
C ASP A 120 -23.98 0.34 6.97
N GLY A 121 -22.75 0.87 6.96
CA GLY A 121 -21.54 0.11 6.72
C GLY A 121 -21.35 -1.01 7.76
N VAL A 122 -21.03 -2.22 7.29
CA VAL A 122 -20.79 -3.39 8.12
C VAL A 122 -19.96 -4.44 7.40
N GLY A 123 -19.00 -5.04 8.10
CA GLY A 123 -18.21 -6.14 7.59
C GLY A 123 -16.87 -5.73 6.98
N LEU A 124 -16.37 -6.52 6.04
CA LEU A 124 -15.06 -6.34 5.42
C LEU A 124 -15.15 -5.45 4.18
N TYR A 125 -14.22 -4.52 4.06
CA TYR A 125 -14.05 -3.65 2.89
C TYR A 125 -12.59 -3.61 2.45
N ASN A 126 -12.35 -3.78 1.16
CA ASN A 126 -11.05 -3.52 0.57
C ASN A 126 -10.86 -2.02 0.34
N VAL A 127 -9.75 -1.48 0.78
CA VAL A 127 -9.36 -0.10 0.52
C VAL A 127 -8.19 -0.11 -0.45
N SER A 128 -8.44 0.12 -1.71
CA SER A 128 -7.43 0.12 -2.77
C SER A 128 -7.79 1.12 -3.86
N TYR A 129 -6.92 1.27 -4.85
CA TYR A 129 -7.21 2.12 -6.01
C TYR A 129 -7.94 1.39 -7.14
N ASP A 130 -8.07 0.07 -7.04
CA ASP A 130 -8.60 -0.78 -8.11
C ASP A 130 -7.85 -0.64 -9.46
N ASN A 131 -6.72 0.00 -9.44
CA ASN A 131 -5.77 0.11 -10.53
C ASN A 131 -4.40 -0.34 -10.04
N ASN A 132 -3.72 -1.17 -10.79
CA ASN A 132 -2.36 -1.53 -10.46
C ASN A 132 -1.43 -0.72 -11.36
N PHE A 133 -0.85 0.34 -10.84
CA PHE A 133 0.36 0.85 -11.45
C PHE A 133 1.54 -0.08 -11.13
N SER A 134 2.56 -0.06 -11.95
CA SER A 134 3.73 -0.90 -11.75
C SER A 134 4.71 -0.30 -10.75
N ILE A 135 5.62 -1.11 -10.25
CA ILE A 135 6.75 -0.63 -9.45
C ILE A 135 7.61 0.37 -10.25
N PHE A 136 7.64 0.23 -11.57
CA PHE A 136 8.37 1.12 -12.47
C PHE A 136 7.69 2.48 -12.59
N ASP A 137 6.35 2.53 -12.64
CA ASP A 137 5.60 3.78 -12.62
C ASP A 137 5.79 4.51 -11.29
N LEU A 138 5.80 3.79 -10.19
CA LEU A 138 6.09 4.36 -8.87
C LEU A 138 7.52 4.94 -8.81
N ALA A 139 8.52 4.23 -9.38
CA ALA A 139 9.89 4.70 -9.43
C ALA A 139 10.04 5.97 -10.28
N LYS A 140 9.35 6.03 -11.44
CA LYS A 140 9.32 7.24 -12.29
C LYS A 140 8.66 8.42 -11.59
N ALA A 141 7.50 8.19 -10.98
CA ALA A 141 6.81 9.23 -10.21
C ALA A 141 7.67 9.76 -9.05
N THR A 142 8.46 8.86 -8.43
CA THR A 142 9.40 9.26 -7.37
C THR A 142 10.58 10.06 -7.95
N ALA A 143 11.15 9.64 -9.09
CA ALA A 143 12.23 10.35 -9.75
C ALA A 143 11.84 11.79 -10.12
N GLU A 144 10.63 11.97 -10.68
CA GLU A 144 10.09 13.30 -11.01
C GLU A 144 9.81 14.14 -9.75
N ALA A 145 9.10 13.58 -8.77
CA ALA A 145 8.64 14.33 -7.60
C ALA A 145 9.78 14.75 -6.66
N PHE A 146 10.85 13.95 -6.59
CA PHE A 146 12.00 14.16 -5.70
C PHE A 146 13.25 14.64 -6.45
N ALA A 147 13.11 15.09 -7.71
CA ALA A 147 14.23 15.59 -8.48
C ALA A 147 14.95 16.73 -7.74
N GLY A 148 16.24 16.52 -7.45
CA GLY A 148 17.10 17.52 -6.82
C GLY A 148 17.66 18.52 -7.83
N PRO A 149 18.65 19.36 -7.40
CA PRO A 149 19.27 20.36 -8.25
C PRO A 149 19.97 19.78 -9.49
N ASP A 150 20.42 18.53 -9.41
CA ASP A 150 21.13 17.82 -10.49
C ASP A 150 20.17 17.28 -11.58
N GLY A 151 18.87 17.46 -11.40
CA GLY A 151 17.83 17.03 -12.34
C GLY A 151 17.17 15.71 -11.96
N GLU A 152 16.32 15.23 -12.86
CA GLU A 152 15.55 13.99 -12.67
C GLU A 152 16.44 12.75 -12.85
N SER A 153 16.31 11.78 -11.96
CA SER A 153 17.02 10.51 -12.01
C SER A 153 16.58 9.65 -13.18
N GLU A 154 17.55 9.05 -13.89
CA GLU A 154 17.25 8.01 -14.86
C GLU A 154 16.66 6.77 -14.16
N VAL A 155 15.51 6.29 -14.62
CA VAL A 155 14.88 5.06 -14.12
C VAL A 155 15.04 3.95 -15.14
N VAL A 156 15.68 2.85 -14.75
CA VAL A 156 15.91 1.68 -15.60
C VAL A 156 15.40 0.41 -14.93
N SER A 157 15.15 -0.63 -15.71
CA SER A 157 14.83 -1.96 -15.18
C SER A 157 16.03 -2.91 -15.36
N ASP A 158 16.23 -3.78 -14.37
CA ASP A 158 17.16 -4.91 -14.46
C ASP A 158 16.38 -6.21 -14.28
N PRO A 159 16.00 -6.89 -15.37
CA PRO A 159 15.27 -8.14 -15.32
C PRO A 159 16.11 -9.35 -14.85
N SER A 160 17.43 -9.22 -14.75
CA SER A 160 18.30 -10.31 -14.31
C SER A 160 18.15 -10.65 -12.84
N ILE A 161 17.67 -9.68 -12.04
CA ILE A 161 17.45 -9.85 -10.62
C ILE A 161 15.95 -10.06 -10.38
N SER A 162 15.60 -11.20 -9.80
CA SER A 162 14.18 -11.51 -9.52
C SER A 162 13.56 -10.51 -8.55
N ASN A 163 12.39 -10.02 -8.93
CA ASN A 163 11.54 -9.20 -8.07
C ASN A 163 10.41 -10.05 -7.51
N ASN A 164 10.29 -10.09 -6.19
CA ASN A 164 9.28 -10.89 -5.50
C ASN A 164 7.99 -10.13 -5.19
N GLY A 165 7.78 -8.94 -5.76
CA GLY A 165 6.84 -7.95 -5.29
C GLY A 165 5.49 -7.83 -6.02
N GLY A 166 5.11 -8.73 -6.90
CA GLY A 166 3.79 -8.67 -7.54
C GLY A 166 2.67 -9.03 -6.58
N PHE A 167 1.62 -8.21 -6.53
CA PHE A 167 0.43 -8.43 -5.72
C PHE A 167 -0.79 -8.52 -6.62
N PRO A 168 -1.77 -9.40 -6.30
CA PRO A 168 -3.06 -9.39 -6.99
C PRO A 168 -3.76 -8.05 -6.74
N ARG A 169 -4.55 -7.61 -7.70
CA ARG A 169 -5.36 -6.41 -7.58
C ARG A 169 -6.47 -6.62 -6.57
N MET A 170 -6.67 -5.67 -5.66
CA MET A 170 -7.84 -5.65 -4.78
C MET A 170 -8.93 -4.78 -5.39
N SER A 171 -10.15 -5.32 -5.51
CA SER A 171 -11.32 -4.53 -5.89
C SER A 171 -11.75 -3.61 -4.75
N ASN A 172 -12.07 -2.36 -5.05
CA ASN A 172 -12.63 -1.40 -4.11
C ASN A 172 -14.13 -1.11 -4.37
N GLU A 173 -14.80 -1.96 -5.13
CA GLU A 173 -16.18 -1.73 -5.55
C GLU A 173 -17.14 -1.66 -4.35
N ARG A 174 -16.96 -2.55 -3.38
CA ARG A 174 -17.82 -2.59 -2.19
C ARG A 174 -17.69 -1.31 -1.35
N ILE A 175 -16.47 -0.85 -1.08
CA ILE A 175 -16.27 0.37 -0.28
C ILE A 175 -16.79 1.62 -0.99
N LYS A 176 -16.66 1.69 -2.32
CA LYS A 176 -17.25 2.78 -3.12
C LYS A 176 -18.76 2.80 -3.01
N THR A 177 -19.39 1.63 -3.21
CA THR A 177 -20.85 1.52 -3.25
C THR A 177 -21.48 1.75 -1.88
N ASP A 178 -20.93 1.16 -0.83
CA ASP A 178 -21.53 1.12 0.49
C ASP A 178 -21.14 2.31 1.37
N LEU A 179 -19.89 2.80 1.24
CA LEU A 179 -19.35 3.86 2.07
C LEU A 179 -19.07 5.16 1.31
N GLY A 180 -19.23 5.18 -0.01
CA GLY A 180 -18.98 6.37 -0.83
C GLY A 180 -17.51 6.71 -1.03
N PHE A 181 -16.59 5.82 -0.67
CA PHE A 181 -15.15 6.06 -0.76
C PHE A 181 -14.70 6.48 -2.15
N THR A 182 -14.07 7.64 -2.23
CA THR A 182 -13.52 8.19 -3.48
C THR A 182 -12.06 8.57 -3.27
N PRO A 183 -11.10 7.72 -3.69
CA PRO A 183 -9.68 8.00 -3.51
C PRO A 183 -9.24 9.21 -4.34
N LYS A 184 -8.29 9.98 -3.80
CA LYS A 184 -7.74 11.19 -4.44
C LYS A 184 -6.36 10.99 -5.02
N TYR A 185 -5.61 9.99 -4.54
CA TYR A 185 -4.20 9.78 -4.85
C TYR A 185 -3.92 8.46 -5.59
N GLY A 186 -4.89 7.96 -6.35
CA GLY A 186 -4.74 6.74 -7.15
C GLY A 186 -3.77 6.85 -8.34
N ASP A 187 -3.24 8.04 -8.61
CA ASP A 187 -2.19 8.30 -9.58
C ASP A 187 -0.84 8.39 -8.84
N PRO A 188 0.21 7.63 -9.24
CA PRO A 188 1.49 7.61 -8.55
C PRO A 188 2.22 8.97 -8.59
N TYR A 189 2.07 9.75 -9.66
CA TYR A 189 2.69 11.08 -9.76
C TYR A 189 2.05 12.06 -8.77
N ARG A 190 0.74 12.06 -8.70
CA ARG A 190 0.01 12.87 -7.72
C ARG A 190 0.36 12.48 -6.29
N MET A 191 0.43 11.19 -6.02
CA MET A 191 0.80 10.65 -4.71
C MET A 191 2.21 11.08 -4.31
N MET A 192 3.21 10.86 -5.16
CA MET A 192 4.60 11.16 -4.83
C MET A 192 4.88 12.66 -4.74
N LYS A 193 4.21 13.47 -5.56
CA LYS A 193 4.30 14.92 -5.47
C LYS A 193 3.73 15.46 -4.15
N ASP A 194 2.59 14.95 -3.72
CA ASP A 194 2.02 15.34 -2.43
C ASP A 194 2.91 14.88 -1.27
N TYR A 195 3.47 13.68 -1.35
CA TYR A 195 4.41 13.15 -0.37
C TYR A 195 5.65 14.04 -0.23
N HIS A 196 6.26 14.42 -1.35
CA HIS A 196 7.41 15.35 -1.35
C HIS A 196 7.04 16.70 -0.73
N ASN A 197 5.92 17.28 -1.12
CA ASN A 197 5.45 18.56 -0.57
C ASN A 197 5.23 18.49 0.95
N GLU A 198 4.75 17.36 1.49
CA GLU A 198 4.59 17.20 2.94
C GLU A 198 5.93 17.11 3.68
N LEU A 199 6.91 16.42 3.07
CA LEU A 199 8.26 16.37 3.62
C LEU A 199 8.90 17.77 3.67
N GLU A 200 8.79 18.55 2.58
CA GLU A 200 9.33 19.91 2.49
C GLU A 200 8.68 20.86 3.50
N ARG A 201 7.39 20.74 3.74
CA ARG A 201 6.69 21.56 4.74
C ARG A 201 7.09 21.22 6.18
N GLY A 202 7.55 20.00 6.40
CA GLY A 202 7.91 19.53 7.74
C GLY A 202 6.74 19.43 8.72
N ASP A 203 5.52 19.27 8.23
CA ASP A 203 4.28 19.27 9.04
C ASP A 203 4.31 18.23 10.17
N TYR A 204 5.12 17.19 10.04
CA TYR A 204 5.22 16.06 10.97
C TYR A 204 6.54 16.01 11.75
N VAL A 205 7.38 17.03 11.64
CA VAL A 205 8.64 17.12 12.41
C VAL A 205 8.30 17.14 13.90
N GLY A 206 8.83 16.19 14.65
CA GLY A 206 8.58 16.02 16.07
C GLY A 206 7.45 15.09 16.46
N LEU A 207 6.61 14.64 15.54
CA LEU A 207 5.62 13.58 15.84
C LEU A 207 6.24 12.18 15.92
N PHE A 208 7.43 12.00 15.32
CA PHE A 208 8.13 10.71 15.23
C PHE A 208 9.51 10.75 15.90
N ALA A 209 9.77 11.76 16.72
CA ALA A 209 11.03 11.92 17.46
C ALA A 209 11.06 11.07 18.74
#